data_a3f10cda4f31d0d4a567165b3319b884
#
_entry.id   a3f10cda4f31d0d4a567165b3319b884
#
_cell.length_a   1.000
_cell.length_b   1.000
_cell.length_c   1.000
_cell.angle_alpha   90.00
_cell.angle_beta   90.00
_cell.angle_gamma   90.00
#
_symmetry.space_group_name_H-M   'P 1'
#
loop_
_entity.id
_entity.type
_entity.pdbx_description
1 polymer ?
#
loop_
_entity_poly.entity_id
_entity_poly.type
_entity_poly.pdbx_seq_one_letter_code
_entity_poly.pdbx_strand_id
1 'polypeptide(L)'
;MCSSDLRYRRERGRVFLSGSQALVRLPMMQRQRDLAAGLNTAGFISGYTGSPLGTYDTALKQAQDLLHQHHVHFQPGLNEDLAATAVWGSQQTDLMGKARYDGVFGLWYGKGPGLDRSGDALKHGSYAGTSRHGGVIVLAGDDHGAKSSTTAHQSDHAFIHFGMPYLNPASVQDYLDFGLHGFALSRYSGCWVGMKCVTDTVESSASVAVDPERVAITLPGPDDGRLNARWAVPALTAEKRQYQERLPAVMAYIRANGLNRAVIPPGPVRRLAVVTTGKAHLDLMQALDELGLDEATARERGLSVYKVAMPWPLEPEGITAFIA
;
A
#
# COMPACT_ATOMS: atom_id res chain seq x y z
N MET A 1 25.22 17.74 10.51
CA MET A 1 24.00 17.11 10.00
C MET A 1 23.28 16.47 11.17
N CYS A 2 22.07 16.90 11.45
CA CYS A 2 21.29 16.33 12.55
C CYS A 2 20.97 14.87 12.21
N SER A 3 20.98 13.95 13.19
CA SER A 3 20.71 12.52 12.95
C SER A 3 19.31 12.27 12.35
N SER A 4 18.41 13.23 12.46
CA SER A 4 17.07 13.23 11.88
C SER A 4 17.06 13.25 10.34
N ASP A 5 18.06 13.85 9.70
CA ASP A 5 18.12 13.97 8.23
C ASP A 5 18.52 12.66 7.55
N LEU A 6 19.35 11.85 8.19
CA LEU A 6 19.82 10.58 7.61
C LEU A 6 18.69 9.61 7.29
N ARG A 7 17.60 9.62 8.06
CA ARG A 7 16.44 8.73 7.85
C ARG A 7 15.75 8.93 6.50
N TYR A 8 15.82 10.15 5.95
CA TYR A 8 15.20 10.48 4.67
C TYR A 8 16.19 10.66 3.53
N ARG A 9 17.45 11.06 3.82
CA ARG A 9 18.48 11.34 2.80
C ARG A 9 19.32 10.12 2.41
N ARG A 10 19.44 9.12 3.29
CA ARG A 10 20.23 7.93 2.99
C ARG A 10 19.53 7.11 1.91
N GLU A 11 20.17 6.94 0.77
CA GLU A 11 19.56 6.25 -0.37
C GLU A 11 19.63 4.73 -0.23
N ARG A 12 20.71 4.18 0.30
CA ARG A 12 20.92 2.73 0.45
C ARG A 12 21.41 2.35 1.83
N GLY A 13 21.15 1.12 2.22
CA GLY A 13 21.56 0.55 3.51
C GLY A 13 20.41 0.52 4.52
N ARG A 14 20.70 0.67 5.81
CA ARG A 14 19.70 0.57 6.88
C ARG A 14 19.53 1.90 7.61
N VAL A 15 18.30 2.22 7.97
CA VAL A 15 17.92 3.38 8.78
C VAL A 15 16.89 2.97 9.82
N PHE A 16 16.86 3.66 10.94
CA PHE A 16 15.84 3.45 11.98
C PHE A 16 14.67 4.40 11.74
N LEU A 17 13.47 3.84 11.48
CA LEU A 17 12.25 4.57 11.15
C LEU A 17 11.07 4.05 11.98
N SER A 18 10.13 4.95 12.31
CA SER A 18 8.76 4.53 12.63
C SER A 18 7.97 4.22 11.36
N GLY A 19 6.84 3.51 11.49
CA GLY A 19 5.94 3.26 10.38
C GLY A 19 5.47 4.56 9.70
N SER A 20 5.09 5.58 10.48
CA SER A 20 4.76 6.91 9.95
C SER A 20 5.91 7.53 9.16
N GLN A 21 7.14 7.40 9.64
CA GLN A 21 8.33 7.91 8.93
C GLN A 21 8.63 7.10 7.66
N ALA A 22 8.38 5.80 7.65
CA ALA A 22 8.47 4.97 6.45
C ALA A 22 7.47 5.46 5.38
N LEU A 23 6.24 5.80 5.77
CA LEU A 23 5.23 6.36 4.87
C LEU A 23 5.61 7.75 4.33
N VAL A 24 6.32 8.59 5.11
CA VAL A 24 6.89 9.87 4.60
C VAL A 24 7.98 9.61 3.56
N ARG A 25 8.81 8.59 3.79
CA ARG A 25 9.90 8.23 2.88
C ARG A 25 9.41 7.60 1.58
N LEU A 26 8.33 6.83 1.61
CA LEU A 26 7.80 6.08 0.49
C LEU A 26 7.62 6.91 -0.80
N PRO A 27 6.97 8.08 -0.82
CA PRO A 27 6.82 8.89 -2.03
C PRO A 27 8.16 9.41 -2.59
N MET A 28 9.16 9.66 -1.74
CA MET A 28 10.50 10.04 -2.19
C MET A 28 11.19 8.86 -2.91
N MET A 29 11.06 7.65 -2.38
CA MET A 29 11.59 6.43 -3.02
C MET A 29 10.87 6.15 -4.35
N GLN A 30 9.55 6.36 -4.41
CA GLN A 30 8.80 6.21 -5.66
C GLN A 30 9.31 7.19 -6.72
N ARG A 31 9.50 8.45 -6.35
CA ARG A 31 10.06 9.45 -7.27
C ARG A 31 11.46 9.07 -7.77
N GLN A 32 12.32 8.55 -6.90
CA GLN A 32 13.66 8.09 -7.28
C GLN A 32 13.60 6.93 -8.28
N ARG A 33 12.71 5.95 -8.06
CA ARG A 33 12.47 4.84 -9.00
C ARG A 33 12.00 5.34 -10.37
N ASP A 34 11.07 6.27 -10.38
CA ASP A 34 10.53 6.84 -11.60
C ASP A 34 11.63 7.56 -12.41
N LEU A 35 12.45 8.36 -11.74
CA LEU A 35 13.59 9.02 -12.39
C LEU A 35 14.60 8.01 -12.96
N ALA A 36 14.90 6.95 -12.22
CA ALA A 36 15.77 5.88 -12.70
C ALA A 36 15.20 5.15 -13.93
N ALA A 37 13.86 5.09 -14.03
CA ALA A 37 13.14 4.55 -15.19
C ALA A 37 12.93 5.58 -16.33
N GLY A 38 13.46 6.79 -16.21
CA GLY A 38 13.32 7.86 -17.22
C GLY A 38 11.97 8.59 -17.16
N LEU A 39 11.19 8.44 -16.09
CA LEU A 39 9.89 9.08 -15.92
C LEU A 39 10.00 10.33 -15.03
N ASN A 40 9.54 11.47 -15.53
CA ASN A 40 9.45 12.70 -14.75
C ASN A 40 8.09 12.82 -14.05
N THR A 41 7.84 12.01 -13.01
CA THR A 41 6.59 12.06 -12.24
C THR A 41 6.63 13.10 -11.13
N ALA A 42 5.50 13.35 -10.47
CA ALA A 42 5.39 14.10 -9.22
C ALA A 42 4.52 13.32 -8.22
N GLY A 43 4.58 13.68 -6.95
CA GLY A 43 3.75 13.13 -5.90
C GLY A 43 2.74 14.16 -5.39
N PHE A 44 1.54 13.71 -5.04
CA PHE A 44 0.53 14.51 -4.37
C PHE A 44 -0.01 13.78 -3.14
N ILE A 45 0.10 14.39 -1.97
CA ILE A 45 -0.37 13.84 -0.70
C ILE A 45 -1.45 14.74 -0.13
N SER A 46 -2.62 14.19 0.12
CA SER A 46 -3.70 14.89 0.81
C SER A 46 -4.48 13.92 1.70
N GLY A 47 -4.94 14.41 2.83
CA GLY A 47 -5.69 13.63 3.81
C GLY A 47 -6.06 14.50 5.01
N TYR A 48 -6.55 13.86 6.05
CA TYR A 48 -6.93 14.55 7.28
C TYR A 48 -6.33 13.85 8.49
N THR A 49 -5.83 14.64 9.42
CA THR A 49 -5.13 14.13 10.60
C THR A 49 -6.05 13.33 11.52
N GLY A 50 -5.56 12.23 12.04
CA GLY A 50 -6.28 11.35 12.97
C GLY A 50 -5.45 10.14 13.35
N SER A 51 -5.54 9.69 14.61
CA SER A 51 -4.80 8.53 15.08
C SER A 51 -5.31 7.24 14.39
N PRO A 52 -4.39 6.29 14.05
CA PRO A 52 -2.96 6.29 14.37
C PRO A 52 -2.08 7.08 13.38
N LEU A 53 -2.63 7.76 12.38
CA LEU A 53 -1.90 8.52 11.38
C LEU A 53 -1.66 10.00 11.75
N GLY A 54 -1.96 10.42 12.99
CA GLY A 54 -1.72 11.79 13.46
C GLY A 54 -0.23 12.19 13.43
N THR A 55 0.66 11.27 13.74
CA THR A 55 2.11 11.46 13.64
C THR A 55 2.60 11.57 12.20
N TYR A 56 1.89 10.97 11.23
CA TYR A 56 2.21 11.05 9.81
C TYR A 56 2.07 12.48 9.28
N ASP A 57 0.94 13.16 9.59
CA ASP A 57 0.71 14.56 9.22
C ASP A 57 1.83 15.47 9.75
N THR A 58 2.21 15.31 11.01
CA THR A 58 3.30 16.06 11.63
C THR A 58 4.65 15.76 10.95
N ALA A 59 4.92 14.50 10.65
CA ALA A 59 6.17 14.09 9.99
C ALA A 59 6.26 14.61 8.55
N LEU A 60 5.13 14.68 7.81
CA LEU A 60 5.07 15.29 6.48
C LEU A 60 5.42 16.79 6.54
N LYS A 61 4.85 17.53 7.50
CA LYS A 61 5.17 18.96 7.70
C LYS A 61 6.66 19.18 8.03
N GLN A 62 7.24 18.34 8.87
CA GLN A 62 8.67 18.39 9.22
C GLN A 62 9.59 18.05 8.05
N ALA A 63 9.14 17.21 7.11
CA ALA A 63 9.88 16.78 5.93
C ALA A 63 9.57 17.61 4.68
N GLN A 64 8.83 18.71 4.78
CA GLN A 64 8.28 19.46 3.65
C GLN A 64 9.35 19.87 2.63
N ASP A 65 10.51 20.36 3.07
CA ASP A 65 11.60 20.76 2.18
C ASP A 65 12.14 19.57 1.36
N LEU A 66 12.24 18.39 2.00
CA LEU A 66 12.68 17.16 1.33
C LEU A 66 11.63 16.66 0.35
N LEU A 67 10.36 16.72 0.72
CA LEU A 67 9.26 16.37 -0.18
C LEU A 67 9.28 17.27 -1.43
N HIS A 68 9.46 18.57 -1.27
CA HIS A 68 9.58 19.52 -2.39
C HIS A 68 10.77 19.20 -3.29
N GLN A 69 11.94 18.84 -2.72
CA GLN A 69 13.12 18.42 -3.48
C GLN A 69 12.85 17.18 -4.36
N HIS A 70 11.93 16.31 -3.91
CA HIS A 70 11.48 15.13 -4.64
C HIS A 70 10.21 15.39 -5.47
N HIS A 71 9.80 16.64 -5.69
CA HIS A 71 8.58 17.01 -6.42
C HIS A 71 7.32 16.37 -5.82
N VAL A 72 7.28 16.17 -4.51
CA VAL A 72 6.12 15.68 -3.78
C VAL A 72 5.45 16.87 -3.09
N HIS A 73 4.20 17.13 -3.46
CA HIS A 73 3.40 18.20 -2.87
C HIS A 73 2.49 17.63 -1.78
N PHE A 74 2.65 18.15 -0.56
CA PHE A 74 1.79 17.83 0.57
C PHE A 74 0.81 18.97 0.82
N GLN A 75 -0.48 18.69 0.74
CA GLN A 75 -1.56 19.62 1.02
C GLN A 75 -2.57 18.95 1.96
N PRO A 76 -2.59 19.30 3.26
CA PRO A 76 -3.64 18.84 4.17
C PRO A 76 -5.03 19.18 3.64
N GLY A 77 -5.96 18.25 3.72
CA GLY A 77 -7.36 18.50 3.37
C GLY A 77 -8.06 19.29 4.46
N LEU A 78 -9.09 20.05 4.10
CA LEU A 78 -10.02 20.64 5.06
C LEU A 78 -10.87 19.57 5.74
N ASN A 79 -11.10 18.47 5.03
CA ASN A 79 -11.66 17.22 5.52
C ASN A 79 -11.24 16.08 4.61
N GLU A 80 -11.62 14.87 4.98
CA GLU A 80 -11.25 13.64 4.27
C GLU A 80 -11.83 13.55 2.86
N ASP A 81 -13.08 14.01 2.64
CA ASP A 81 -13.76 13.99 1.34
C ASP A 81 -13.06 14.89 0.32
N LEU A 82 -12.76 16.13 0.73
CA LEU A 82 -12.06 17.09 -0.14
C LEU A 82 -10.64 16.62 -0.45
N ALA A 83 -9.97 15.98 0.52
CA ALA A 83 -8.68 15.37 0.29
C ALA A 83 -8.77 14.22 -0.74
N ALA A 84 -9.77 13.33 -0.64
CA ALA A 84 -9.98 12.25 -1.59
C ALA A 84 -10.29 12.79 -3.00
N THR A 85 -11.12 13.83 -3.09
CA THR A 85 -11.45 14.49 -4.35
C THR A 85 -10.21 15.15 -4.98
N ALA A 86 -9.35 15.77 -4.18
CA ALA A 86 -8.10 16.36 -4.67
C ALA A 86 -7.13 15.31 -5.21
N VAL A 87 -6.98 14.17 -4.50
CA VAL A 87 -6.19 13.03 -4.98
C VAL A 87 -6.80 12.46 -6.27
N TRP A 88 -8.12 12.33 -6.37
CA TRP A 88 -8.79 11.92 -7.60
C TRP A 88 -8.49 12.88 -8.75
N GLY A 89 -8.55 14.19 -8.52
CA GLY A 89 -8.19 15.21 -9.51
C GLY A 89 -6.77 15.03 -10.05
N SER A 90 -5.81 14.66 -9.20
CA SER A 90 -4.42 14.41 -9.63
C SER A 90 -4.29 13.26 -10.64
N GLN A 91 -5.23 12.31 -10.64
CA GLN A 91 -5.25 11.16 -11.58
C GLN A 91 -5.90 11.49 -12.93
N GLN A 92 -6.40 12.69 -13.12
CA GLN A 92 -7.04 13.14 -14.35
C GLN A 92 -6.16 14.09 -15.18
N THR A 93 -4.96 14.40 -14.73
CA THR A 93 -4.05 15.36 -15.38
C THR A 93 -3.74 14.96 -16.82
N ASP A 94 -3.54 13.67 -17.10
CA ASP A 94 -3.24 13.14 -18.43
C ASP A 94 -4.45 13.31 -19.39
N LEU A 95 -5.67 13.27 -18.85
CA LEU A 95 -6.90 13.42 -19.63
C LEU A 95 -7.16 14.88 -20.02
N MET A 96 -6.59 15.83 -19.31
CA MET A 96 -6.75 17.26 -19.54
C MET A 96 -5.79 17.83 -20.60
N GLY A 97 -4.83 17.04 -21.07
CA GLY A 97 -4.04 17.35 -22.25
C GLY A 97 -3.01 18.49 -22.10
N LYS A 98 -2.42 18.74 -20.95
CA LYS A 98 -1.26 19.64 -20.73
C LYS A 98 -0.55 19.32 -19.41
N ALA A 99 -0.33 18.05 -19.16
CA ALA A 99 0.37 17.64 -17.95
C ALA A 99 1.82 18.16 -17.93
N ARG A 100 2.24 18.70 -16.80
CA ARG A 100 3.63 19.14 -16.57
C ARG A 100 4.57 17.97 -16.29
N TYR A 101 4.01 16.87 -15.80
CA TYR A 101 4.71 15.64 -15.42
C TYR A 101 4.16 14.47 -16.21
N ASP A 102 4.93 13.42 -16.35
CA ASP A 102 4.51 12.17 -17.01
C ASP A 102 3.38 11.44 -16.24
N GLY A 103 3.20 11.77 -14.97
CA GLY A 103 2.12 11.33 -14.11
C GLY A 103 2.27 11.89 -12.71
N VAL A 104 1.20 11.83 -11.92
CA VAL A 104 1.18 12.25 -10.53
C VAL A 104 0.75 11.06 -9.67
N PHE A 105 1.67 10.47 -8.89
CA PHE A 105 1.28 9.45 -7.93
C PHE A 105 0.65 10.08 -6.69
N GLY A 106 -0.42 9.47 -6.18
CA GLY A 106 -1.24 10.01 -5.10
C GLY A 106 -1.16 9.20 -3.81
N LEU A 107 -1.18 9.90 -2.67
CA LEU A 107 -1.41 9.31 -1.36
C LEU A 107 -2.57 10.04 -0.69
N TRP A 108 -3.61 9.28 -0.37
CA TRP A 108 -4.64 9.75 0.56
C TRP A 108 -4.39 9.14 1.94
N TYR A 109 -4.66 9.87 3.02
CA TYR A 109 -4.59 9.33 4.38
C TYR A 109 -5.74 9.83 5.24
N GLY A 110 -6.21 8.94 6.11
CA GLY A 110 -7.25 9.24 7.09
C GLY A 110 -7.41 8.10 8.08
N LYS A 111 -8.00 8.37 9.24
CA LYS A 111 -8.41 7.33 10.17
C LYS A 111 -9.66 6.60 9.65
N GLY A 112 -10.00 5.45 10.24
CA GLY A 112 -11.15 4.65 9.85
C GLY A 112 -12.46 5.43 9.67
N PRO A 113 -12.95 6.22 10.65
CA PRO A 113 -14.15 7.04 10.46
C PRO A 113 -14.04 8.07 9.33
N GLY A 114 -12.83 8.54 9.01
CA GLY A 114 -12.59 9.40 7.85
C GLY A 114 -12.70 8.64 6.53
N LEU A 115 -12.28 7.37 6.51
CA LEU A 115 -12.47 6.48 5.36
C LEU A 115 -13.97 6.27 5.09
N ASP A 116 -14.76 5.97 6.13
CA ASP A 116 -16.22 5.81 6.01
C ASP A 116 -16.87 7.08 5.46
N ARG A 117 -16.52 8.22 6.01
CA ARG A 117 -17.04 9.52 5.58
C ARG A 117 -16.75 9.81 4.12
N SER A 118 -15.55 9.45 3.64
CA SER A 118 -15.10 9.72 2.28
C SER A 118 -15.50 8.64 1.27
N GLY A 119 -16.38 7.71 1.65
CA GLY A 119 -16.74 6.53 0.89
C GLY A 119 -17.18 6.83 -0.54
N ASP A 120 -17.98 7.88 -0.74
CA ASP A 120 -18.44 8.30 -2.06
C ASP A 120 -17.26 8.74 -2.95
N ALA A 121 -16.42 9.67 -2.48
CA ALA A 121 -15.28 10.17 -3.23
C ALA A 121 -14.24 9.07 -3.53
N LEU A 122 -13.98 8.19 -2.54
CA LEU A 122 -13.04 7.08 -2.69
C LEU A 122 -13.55 6.03 -3.69
N LYS A 123 -14.84 5.70 -3.66
CA LYS A 123 -15.46 4.76 -4.59
C LYS A 123 -15.44 5.31 -6.01
N HIS A 124 -15.81 6.58 -6.20
CA HIS A 124 -15.75 7.24 -7.50
C HIS A 124 -14.32 7.29 -8.05
N GLY A 125 -13.34 7.68 -7.23
CA GLY A 125 -11.93 7.68 -7.61
C GLY A 125 -11.43 6.29 -7.99
N SER A 126 -11.77 5.25 -7.22
CA SER A 126 -11.42 3.86 -7.52
C SER A 126 -11.99 3.41 -8.87
N TYR A 127 -13.26 3.69 -9.14
CA TYR A 127 -13.91 3.31 -10.41
C TYR A 127 -13.42 4.12 -11.60
N ALA A 128 -13.12 5.40 -11.42
CA ALA A 128 -12.48 6.22 -12.45
C ALA A 128 -11.09 5.69 -12.81
N GLY A 129 -10.35 5.23 -11.81
CA GLY A 129 -9.02 4.65 -11.97
C GLY A 129 -7.88 5.65 -11.83
N THR A 130 -6.69 5.26 -12.26
CA THR A 130 -5.46 6.04 -12.13
C THR A 130 -4.89 6.41 -13.50
N SER A 131 -4.13 7.50 -13.59
CA SER A 131 -3.30 7.76 -14.76
C SER A 131 -2.21 6.70 -14.91
N ARG A 132 -1.70 6.52 -16.13
CA ARG A 132 -0.73 5.46 -16.45
C ARG A 132 0.52 5.50 -15.57
N HIS A 133 1.10 6.67 -15.39
CA HIS A 133 2.28 6.89 -14.57
C HIS A 133 1.97 7.57 -13.22
N GLY A 134 0.67 7.58 -12.82
CA GLY A 134 0.21 8.05 -11.53
C GLY A 134 0.22 6.95 -10.48
N GLY A 135 -0.95 6.40 -10.22
CA GLY A 135 -1.16 5.41 -9.16
C GLY A 135 -1.54 6.05 -7.83
N VAL A 136 -2.41 5.38 -7.07
CA VAL A 136 -2.92 5.91 -5.79
C VAL A 136 -2.85 4.84 -4.71
N ILE A 137 -2.35 5.25 -3.53
CA ILE A 137 -2.43 4.46 -2.30
C ILE A 137 -3.32 5.21 -1.31
N VAL A 138 -4.28 4.50 -0.71
CA VAL A 138 -5.19 4.99 0.32
C VAL A 138 -4.75 4.43 1.67
N LEU A 139 -4.13 5.27 2.50
CA LEU A 139 -3.64 4.90 3.83
C LEU A 139 -4.80 5.01 4.83
N ALA A 140 -5.31 3.90 5.30
CA ALA A 140 -6.38 3.86 6.30
C ALA A 140 -5.82 3.54 7.69
N GLY A 141 -5.94 4.49 8.59
CA GLY A 141 -5.52 4.34 9.99
C GLY A 141 -6.54 3.56 10.79
N ASP A 142 -6.23 2.31 11.13
CA ASP A 142 -7.10 1.42 11.90
C ASP A 142 -6.69 1.38 13.37
N ASP A 143 -7.65 1.67 14.23
CA ASP A 143 -7.51 1.66 15.69
C ASP A 143 -8.46 0.60 16.29
N HIS A 144 -8.01 -0.64 16.28
CA HIS A 144 -8.79 -1.78 16.74
C HIS A 144 -9.14 -1.71 18.24
N GLY A 145 -8.28 -1.06 19.03
CA GLY A 145 -8.46 -0.88 20.47
C GLY A 145 -9.22 0.38 20.86
N ALA A 146 -9.68 1.17 19.91
CA ALA A 146 -10.34 2.47 20.14
C ALA A 146 -9.58 3.41 21.08
N LYS A 147 -8.23 3.39 21.03
CA LYS A 147 -7.38 4.17 21.93
C LYS A 147 -7.57 5.68 21.78
N SER A 148 -7.90 6.13 20.57
CA SER A 148 -8.08 7.53 20.22
C SER A 148 -9.34 7.81 19.39
N SER A 149 -10.19 6.80 19.26
CA SER A 149 -11.51 6.89 18.60
C SER A 149 -12.60 6.49 19.57
N THR A 150 -13.81 6.98 19.38
CA THR A 150 -14.96 6.61 20.23
C THR A 150 -15.47 5.21 19.98
N THR A 151 -15.09 4.60 18.84
CA THR A 151 -15.40 3.22 18.44
C THR A 151 -14.19 2.56 17.84
N ALA A 152 -14.05 1.24 18.07
CA ALA A 152 -13.09 0.43 17.34
C ALA A 152 -13.40 0.45 15.84
N HIS A 153 -12.36 0.49 15.00
CA HIS A 153 -12.53 0.57 13.57
C HIS A 153 -11.58 -0.38 12.82
N GLN A 154 -12.09 -0.89 11.71
CA GLN A 154 -11.34 -1.71 10.74
C GLN A 154 -11.83 -1.39 9.32
N SER A 155 -10.89 -1.15 8.42
CA SER A 155 -11.15 -0.64 7.07
C SER A 155 -11.45 -1.73 6.03
N ASP A 156 -11.34 -3.00 6.38
CA ASP A 156 -11.42 -4.12 5.43
C ASP A 156 -12.70 -4.10 4.59
N HIS A 157 -13.85 -3.98 5.25
CA HIS A 157 -15.14 -3.98 4.57
C HIS A 157 -15.37 -2.73 3.72
N ALA A 158 -14.84 -1.58 4.14
CA ALA A 158 -14.90 -0.36 3.34
C ALA A 158 -14.11 -0.51 2.02
N PHE A 159 -12.90 -1.03 2.07
CA PHE A 159 -12.12 -1.31 0.86
C PHE A 159 -12.84 -2.27 -0.10
N ILE A 160 -13.43 -3.35 0.44
CA ILE A 160 -14.22 -4.31 -0.36
C ILE A 160 -15.40 -3.59 -1.02
N HIS A 161 -16.13 -2.76 -0.24
CA HIS A 161 -17.29 -2.00 -0.76
C HIS A 161 -16.90 -1.01 -1.87
N PHE A 162 -15.71 -0.40 -1.78
CA PHE A 162 -15.20 0.51 -2.82
C PHE A 162 -14.63 -0.22 -4.03
N GLY A 163 -14.60 -1.55 -4.04
CA GLY A 163 -13.92 -2.34 -5.07
C GLY A 163 -12.41 -2.09 -5.08
N MET A 164 -11.81 -1.73 -3.96
CA MET A 164 -10.42 -1.31 -3.83
C MET A 164 -9.59 -2.44 -3.23
N PRO A 165 -8.65 -3.05 -3.98
CA PRO A 165 -7.71 -4.02 -3.42
C PRO A 165 -6.89 -3.37 -2.31
N TYR A 166 -6.54 -4.12 -1.25
CA TYR A 166 -5.77 -3.54 -0.15
C TYR A 166 -4.66 -4.44 0.37
N LEU A 167 -3.57 -3.79 0.77
CA LEU A 167 -2.39 -4.38 1.38
C LEU A 167 -2.47 -4.26 2.91
N ASN A 168 -1.98 -5.28 3.62
CA ASN A 168 -1.95 -5.33 5.07
C ASN A 168 -0.51 -5.52 5.58
N PRO A 169 0.27 -4.45 5.78
CA PRO A 169 1.65 -4.52 6.26
C PRO A 169 1.76 -5.15 7.64
N ALA A 170 2.72 -6.06 7.81
CA ALA A 170 3.03 -6.68 9.09
C ALA A 170 4.10 -5.90 9.88
N SER A 171 4.93 -5.12 9.20
CA SER A 171 6.11 -4.47 9.78
C SER A 171 6.37 -3.10 9.17
N VAL A 172 7.29 -2.35 9.79
CA VAL A 172 7.77 -1.07 9.24
C VAL A 172 8.44 -1.25 7.87
N GLN A 173 9.11 -2.37 7.63
CA GLN A 173 9.69 -2.69 6.32
C GLN A 173 8.60 -2.88 5.26
N ASP A 174 7.50 -3.56 5.61
CA ASP A 174 6.41 -3.81 4.68
C ASP A 174 5.74 -2.49 4.21
N TYR A 175 5.76 -1.40 5.01
CA TYR A 175 5.25 -0.10 4.53
C TYR A 175 6.04 0.43 3.32
N LEU A 176 7.35 0.22 3.29
CA LEU A 176 8.18 0.59 2.14
C LEU A 176 7.98 -0.38 0.98
N ASP A 177 8.09 -1.67 1.24
CA ASP A 177 8.08 -2.70 0.20
C ASP A 177 6.69 -2.83 -0.44
N PHE A 178 5.65 -2.93 0.39
CA PHE A 178 4.26 -2.97 -0.10
C PHE A 178 3.82 -1.62 -0.68
N GLY A 179 4.37 -0.51 -0.20
CA GLY A 179 4.11 0.80 -0.77
C GLY A 179 4.61 0.92 -2.22
N LEU A 180 5.85 0.47 -2.48
CA LEU A 180 6.40 0.43 -3.85
C LEU A 180 5.62 -0.53 -4.75
N HIS A 181 5.25 -1.72 -4.23
CA HIS A 181 4.32 -2.62 -4.94
C HIS A 181 2.94 -2.00 -5.13
N GLY A 182 2.43 -1.26 -4.15
CA GLY A 182 1.13 -0.58 -4.21
C GLY A 182 1.05 0.42 -5.36
N PHE A 183 2.07 1.25 -5.55
CA PHE A 183 2.13 2.16 -6.69
C PHE A 183 2.23 1.42 -8.02
N ALA A 184 3.10 0.42 -8.12
CA ALA A 184 3.25 -0.37 -9.35
C ALA A 184 1.98 -1.15 -9.69
N LEU A 185 1.35 -1.76 -8.69
CA LEU A 185 0.06 -2.44 -8.84
C LEU A 185 -1.04 -1.48 -9.29
N SER A 186 -1.12 -0.30 -8.66
CA SER A 186 -2.09 0.72 -8.98
C SER A 186 -1.96 1.19 -10.44
N ARG A 187 -0.74 1.44 -10.90
CA ARG A 187 -0.44 1.79 -12.29
C ARG A 187 -0.82 0.69 -13.26
N TYR A 188 -0.40 -0.54 -12.97
CA TYR A 188 -0.64 -1.70 -13.83
C TYR A 188 -2.11 -2.06 -13.96
N SER A 189 -2.84 -2.10 -12.84
CA SER A 189 -4.24 -2.51 -12.80
C SER A 189 -5.23 -1.38 -13.05
N GLY A 190 -4.81 -0.12 -12.90
CA GLY A 190 -5.70 1.04 -12.88
C GLY A 190 -6.53 1.19 -11.60
N CYS A 191 -6.37 0.30 -10.61
CA CYS A 191 -7.06 0.40 -9.32
C CYS A 191 -6.40 1.42 -8.39
N TRP A 192 -7.18 2.06 -7.54
CA TRP A 192 -6.65 2.59 -6.30
C TRP A 192 -6.37 1.43 -5.35
N VAL A 193 -5.32 1.53 -4.54
CA VAL A 193 -4.87 0.45 -3.66
C VAL A 193 -4.95 0.93 -2.22
N GLY A 194 -5.72 0.23 -1.39
CA GLY A 194 -5.77 0.46 0.04
C GLY A 194 -4.50 -0.06 0.74
N MET A 195 -4.14 0.56 1.85
CA MET A 195 -3.11 0.07 2.77
C MET A 195 -3.57 0.27 4.20
N LYS A 196 -3.69 -0.83 4.94
CA LYS A 196 -4.03 -0.77 6.36
C LYS A 196 -2.85 -0.25 7.16
N CYS A 197 -3.09 0.76 7.99
CA CYS A 197 -2.12 1.33 8.90
C CYS A 197 -2.59 1.09 10.34
N VAL A 198 -2.37 -0.13 10.83
CA VAL A 198 -2.77 -0.51 12.19
C VAL A 198 -1.85 0.16 13.20
N THR A 199 -2.41 0.63 14.32
CA THR A 199 -1.66 1.31 15.40
C THR A 199 -0.37 0.57 15.76
N ASP A 200 -0.45 -0.75 15.98
CA ASP A 200 0.70 -1.57 16.41
C ASP A 200 1.84 -1.63 15.41
N THR A 201 1.58 -1.37 14.13
CA THR A 201 2.63 -1.39 13.08
C THR A 201 3.07 0.01 12.67
N VAL A 202 2.14 0.98 12.56
CA VAL A 202 2.49 2.32 12.07
C VAL A 202 3.18 3.18 13.14
N GLU A 203 2.90 2.94 14.41
CA GLU A 203 3.56 3.61 15.54
C GLU A 203 4.83 2.88 16.01
N SER A 204 5.03 1.62 15.61
CA SER A 204 6.26 0.89 15.92
C SER A 204 7.46 1.43 15.15
N SER A 205 8.66 1.14 15.65
CA SER A 205 9.93 1.56 15.03
C SER A 205 10.84 0.37 14.80
N ALA A 206 11.52 0.36 13.66
CA ALA A 206 12.46 -0.71 13.32
C ALA A 206 13.63 -0.19 12.47
N SER A 207 14.73 -0.96 12.46
CA SER A 207 15.78 -0.79 11.47
C SER A 207 15.34 -1.41 10.16
N VAL A 208 15.18 -0.60 9.12
CA VAL A 208 14.69 -1.01 7.80
C VAL A 208 15.75 -0.80 6.72
N ALA A 209 15.73 -1.66 5.72
CA ALA A 209 16.55 -1.49 4.53
C ALA A 209 15.88 -0.45 3.62
N VAL A 210 16.67 0.53 3.20
CA VAL A 210 16.25 1.57 2.27
C VAL A 210 17.09 1.47 1.00
N ASP A 211 16.42 1.28 -0.11
CA ASP A 211 16.96 1.26 -1.46
C ASP A 211 15.76 1.33 -2.41
N PRO A 212 15.65 2.36 -3.25
CA PRO A 212 14.54 2.46 -4.19
C PRO A 212 14.43 1.26 -5.14
N GLU A 213 15.54 0.61 -5.46
CA GLU A 213 15.60 -0.54 -6.39
C GLU A 213 15.46 -1.90 -5.70
N ARG A 214 15.39 -1.94 -4.36
CA ARG A 214 15.35 -3.16 -3.57
C ARG A 214 14.16 -4.08 -3.94
N VAL A 215 13.03 -3.50 -4.29
CA VAL A 215 11.81 -4.24 -4.66
C VAL A 215 11.83 -4.48 -6.17
N ALA A 216 12.04 -5.74 -6.57
CA ALA A 216 11.85 -6.16 -7.95
C ALA A 216 10.34 -6.23 -8.26
N ILE A 217 9.94 -5.66 -9.40
CA ILE A 217 8.55 -5.63 -9.83
C ILE A 217 8.44 -6.37 -11.16
N THR A 218 7.57 -7.39 -11.20
CA THR A 218 7.23 -8.16 -12.39
C THR A 218 5.82 -7.83 -12.83
N LEU A 219 5.64 -7.35 -14.05
CA LEU A 219 4.33 -7.13 -14.64
C LEU A 219 3.89 -8.42 -15.37
N PRO A 220 2.72 -9.00 -15.03
CA PRO A 220 2.28 -10.30 -15.58
C PRO A 220 1.73 -10.19 -17.00
N GLY A 221 1.61 -9.00 -17.56
CA GLY A 221 1.08 -8.76 -18.90
C GLY A 221 1.51 -7.40 -19.43
N PRO A 222 1.00 -6.98 -20.59
CA PRO A 222 1.39 -5.72 -21.21
C PRO A 222 0.98 -4.52 -20.36
N ASP A 223 1.88 -3.57 -20.21
CA ASP A 223 1.62 -2.24 -19.65
C ASP A 223 1.27 -1.28 -20.79
N ASP A 224 0.07 -1.43 -21.33
CA ASP A 224 -0.46 -0.65 -22.47
C ASP A 224 -1.42 0.47 -22.04
N GLY A 225 -1.63 0.64 -20.75
CA GLY A 225 -2.52 1.66 -20.19
C GLY A 225 -4.02 1.38 -20.37
N ARG A 226 -4.40 0.23 -20.94
CA ARG A 226 -5.82 -0.11 -21.21
C ARG A 226 -6.70 -0.13 -19.96
N LEU A 227 -6.13 -0.41 -18.80
CA LEU A 227 -6.85 -0.48 -17.51
C LEU A 227 -6.90 0.88 -16.78
N ASN A 228 -6.10 1.85 -17.19
CA ASN A 228 -6.03 3.15 -16.55
C ASN A 228 -7.25 4.04 -16.81
N ALA A 229 -7.29 5.21 -16.20
CA ALA A 229 -8.38 6.17 -16.32
C ALA A 229 -8.67 6.54 -17.77
N ARG A 230 -9.93 6.73 -18.11
CA ARG A 230 -10.42 7.16 -19.41
C ARG A 230 -11.49 8.23 -19.23
N TRP A 231 -11.60 9.10 -20.21
CA TRP A 231 -12.63 10.13 -20.22
C TRP A 231 -14.01 9.53 -20.45
N ALA A 232 -15.00 10.05 -19.72
CA ALA A 232 -16.44 9.78 -19.94
C ALA A 232 -16.82 8.28 -19.98
N VAL A 233 -16.33 7.48 -19.02
CA VAL A 233 -16.76 6.08 -18.90
C VAL A 233 -18.14 6.01 -18.22
N PRO A 234 -19.17 5.39 -18.85
CA PRO A 234 -20.47 5.18 -18.21
C PRO A 234 -20.35 4.36 -16.91
N ALA A 235 -21.17 4.66 -15.89
CA ALA A 235 -21.07 4.08 -14.55
C ALA A 235 -21.05 2.53 -14.54
N LEU A 236 -21.98 1.87 -15.23
CA LEU A 236 -22.03 0.41 -15.32
C LEU A 236 -20.80 -0.18 -16.05
N THR A 237 -20.27 0.55 -17.02
CA THR A 237 -19.03 0.15 -17.70
C THR A 237 -17.82 0.29 -16.79
N ALA A 238 -17.77 1.34 -15.97
CA ALA A 238 -16.71 1.52 -14.98
C ALA A 238 -16.72 0.40 -13.94
N GLU A 239 -17.90 0.03 -13.43
CA GLU A 239 -18.08 -1.09 -12.52
C GLU A 239 -17.67 -2.43 -13.16
N LYS A 240 -18.13 -2.71 -14.39
CA LYS A 240 -17.72 -3.89 -15.13
C LYS A 240 -16.21 -3.97 -15.29
N ARG A 241 -15.55 -2.87 -15.68
CA ARG A 241 -14.10 -2.80 -15.79
C ARG A 241 -13.42 -3.09 -14.46
N GLN A 242 -13.94 -2.54 -13.34
CA GLN A 242 -13.37 -2.76 -12.02
C GLN A 242 -13.35 -4.26 -11.66
N TYR A 243 -14.47 -4.94 -11.79
CA TYR A 243 -14.61 -6.32 -11.32
C TYR A 243 -14.16 -7.38 -12.35
N GLN A 244 -14.30 -7.12 -13.65
CA GLN A 244 -14.02 -8.12 -14.69
C GLN A 244 -12.66 -7.95 -15.38
N GLU A 245 -12.02 -6.79 -15.25
CA GLU A 245 -10.73 -6.53 -15.89
C GLU A 245 -9.63 -6.18 -14.87
N ARG A 246 -9.88 -5.18 -14.01
CA ARG A 246 -8.88 -4.66 -13.08
C ARG A 246 -8.57 -5.60 -11.91
N LEU A 247 -9.59 -6.13 -11.22
CA LEU A 247 -9.37 -7.06 -10.11
C LEU A 247 -8.72 -8.38 -10.56
N PRO A 248 -9.05 -8.99 -11.70
CA PRO A 248 -8.26 -10.08 -12.26
C PRO A 248 -6.78 -9.73 -12.52
N ALA A 249 -6.51 -8.53 -13.04
CA ALA A 249 -5.13 -8.04 -13.21
C ALA A 249 -4.39 -7.87 -11.87
N VAL A 250 -5.10 -7.43 -10.82
CA VAL A 250 -4.56 -7.37 -9.45
C VAL A 250 -4.14 -8.76 -8.98
N MET A 251 -4.98 -9.78 -9.11
CA MET A 251 -4.66 -11.16 -8.69
C MET A 251 -3.46 -11.70 -9.47
N ALA A 252 -3.41 -11.47 -10.78
CA ALA A 252 -2.25 -11.86 -11.60
C ALA A 252 -0.95 -11.16 -11.13
N TYR A 253 -1.02 -9.87 -10.78
CA TYR A 253 0.12 -9.12 -10.24
C TYR A 253 0.61 -9.69 -8.90
N ILE A 254 -0.31 -9.99 -7.97
CA ILE A 254 0.01 -10.57 -6.66
C ILE A 254 0.75 -11.90 -6.83
N ARG A 255 0.29 -12.75 -7.74
CA ARG A 255 0.92 -14.04 -8.07
C ARG A 255 2.31 -13.85 -8.67
N ALA A 256 2.45 -13.00 -9.68
CA ALA A 256 3.72 -12.76 -10.37
C ALA A 256 4.82 -12.23 -9.46
N ASN A 257 4.43 -11.49 -8.39
CA ASN A 257 5.37 -10.89 -7.44
C ASN A 257 5.48 -11.67 -6.11
N GLY A 258 4.76 -12.78 -5.94
CA GLY A 258 4.80 -13.60 -4.74
C GLY A 258 4.46 -12.82 -3.46
N LEU A 259 3.55 -11.85 -3.53
CA LEU A 259 3.19 -11.03 -2.38
C LEU A 259 2.45 -11.86 -1.33
N ASN A 260 1.52 -12.72 -1.76
CA ASN A 260 0.97 -13.79 -0.94
C ASN A 260 1.84 -15.03 -1.15
N ARG A 261 2.45 -15.57 -0.10
CA ARG A 261 3.41 -16.66 -0.23
C ARG A 261 3.54 -17.54 1.01
N ALA A 262 3.96 -18.77 0.80
CA ALA A 262 4.45 -19.60 1.90
C ALA A 262 5.78 -19.04 2.42
N VAL A 263 5.81 -18.68 3.69
CA VAL A 263 7.03 -18.27 4.42
C VAL A 263 7.68 -19.45 5.15
N ILE A 264 6.86 -20.44 5.53
CA ILE A 264 7.30 -21.78 5.88
C ILE A 264 6.55 -22.72 4.95
N PRO A 265 7.19 -23.23 3.88
CA PRO A 265 6.53 -24.08 2.91
C PRO A 265 6.19 -25.46 3.52
N PRO A 266 5.17 -26.16 2.99
CA PRO A 266 4.83 -27.50 3.45
C PRO A 266 6.03 -28.46 3.38
N GLY A 267 6.17 -29.29 4.43
CA GLY A 267 7.13 -30.39 4.48
C GLY A 267 6.54 -31.71 4.00
N PRO A 268 7.29 -32.84 4.13
CA PRO A 268 6.79 -34.16 3.80
C PRO A 268 5.65 -34.62 4.71
N VAL A 269 5.63 -34.14 5.92
CA VAL A 269 4.52 -34.33 6.88
C VAL A 269 3.69 -33.05 6.89
N ARG A 270 2.37 -33.18 6.83
CA ARG A 270 1.44 -32.05 6.86
C ARG A 270 0.45 -32.26 8.02
N ARG A 271 0.52 -31.43 9.04
CA ARG A 271 -0.34 -31.50 10.22
C ARG A 271 -1.13 -30.22 10.45
N LEU A 272 -0.49 -29.07 10.25
CA LEU A 272 -1.08 -27.77 10.51
C LEU A 272 -0.58 -26.78 9.47
N ALA A 273 -1.52 -26.15 8.78
CA ALA A 273 -1.27 -25.01 7.88
C ALA A 273 -1.87 -23.74 8.52
N VAL A 274 -1.05 -22.73 8.74
CA VAL A 274 -1.47 -21.45 9.32
C VAL A 274 -1.42 -20.36 8.25
N VAL A 275 -2.53 -19.67 8.06
CA VAL A 275 -2.62 -18.52 7.15
C VAL A 275 -2.69 -17.25 7.98
N THR A 276 -1.80 -16.30 7.72
CA THR A 276 -1.66 -15.06 8.50
C THR A 276 -1.64 -13.83 7.63
N THR A 277 -2.02 -12.67 8.20
CA THR A 277 -1.91 -11.37 7.55
C THR A 277 -1.57 -10.28 8.56
N GLY A 278 -0.96 -9.19 8.10
CA GLY A 278 -0.65 -8.02 8.92
C GLY A 278 0.17 -8.38 10.17
N LYS A 279 -0.07 -7.67 11.28
CA LYS A 279 0.69 -7.84 12.52
C LYS A 279 0.65 -9.26 13.08
N ALA A 280 -0.50 -9.96 12.95
CA ALA A 280 -0.62 -11.35 13.41
C ALA A 280 0.42 -12.30 12.79
N HIS A 281 0.95 -11.96 11.61
CA HIS A 281 2.07 -12.71 11.04
C HIS A 281 3.33 -12.60 11.89
N LEU A 282 3.68 -11.39 12.36
CA LEU A 282 4.85 -11.21 13.23
C LEU A 282 4.66 -11.89 14.59
N ASP A 283 3.44 -11.85 15.15
CA ASP A 283 3.14 -12.51 16.42
C ASP A 283 3.33 -14.02 16.31
N LEU A 284 2.86 -14.62 15.21
CA LEU A 284 3.10 -16.05 14.94
C LEU A 284 4.59 -16.36 14.79
N MET A 285 5.31 -15.56 13.98
CA MET A 285 6.75 -15.80 13.78
C MET A 285 7.55 -15.67 15.08
N GLN A 286 7.18 -14.70 15.94
CA GLN A 286 7.78 -14.53 17.27
C GLN A 286 7.48 -15.75 18.16
N ALA A 287 6.24 -16.23 18.18
CA ALA A 287 5.87 -17.42 18.96
C ALA A 287 6.62 -18.67 18.49
N LEU A 288 6.85 -18.84 17.19
CA LEU A 288 7.64 -19.93 16.65
C LEU A 288 9.11 -19.84 17.07
N ASP A 289 9.69 -18.64 17.05
CA ASP A 289 11.06 -18.38 17.51
C ASP A 289 11.21 -18.73 19.01
N GLU A 290 10.30 -18.26 19.84
CA GLU A 290 10.28 -18.56 21.29
C GLU A 290 10.10 -20.06 21.61
N LEU A 291 9.43 -20.80 20.73
CA LEU A 291 9.29 -22.26 20.80
C LEU A 291 10.49 -22.99 20.21
N GLY A 292 11.49 -22.29 19.68
CA GLY A 292 12.65 -22.88 19.02
C GLY A 292 12.31 -23.60 17.71
N LEU A 293 11.24 -23.14 17.02
CA LEU A 293 10.77 -23.69 15.76
C LEU A 293 11.24 -22.81 14.59
N ASP A 294 12.45 -23.06 14.12
CA ASP A 294 12.90 -22.50 12.85
C ASP A 294 12.17 -23.13 11.64
N GLU A 295 12.43 -22.65 10.44
CA GLU A 295 11.76 -23.16 9.23
C GLU A 295 11.93 -24.68 9.07
N ALA A 296 13.14 -25.20 9.27
CA ALA A 296 13.45 -26.62 9.09
C ALA A 296 12.68 -27.48 10.09
N THR A 297 12.77 -27.13 11.37
CA THR A 297 12.10 -27.84 12.47
C THR A 297 10.57 -27.77 12.36
N ALA A 298 10.04 -26.60 11.98
CA ALA A 298 8.61 -26.43 11.75
C ALA A 298 8.10 -27.37 10.64
N ARG A 299 8.82 -27.42 9.53
CA ARG A 299 8.50 -28.30 8.38
C ARG A 299 8.58 -29.78 8.75
N GLU A 300 9.62 -30.21 9.47
CA GLU A 300 9.75 -31.60 9.95
C GLU A 300 8.58 -31.99 10.85
N ARG A 301 8.12 -31.07 11.70
CA ARG A 301 6.96 -31.29 12.59
C ARG A 301 5.61 -31.17 11.86
N GLY A 302 5.61 -30.81 10.59
CA GLY A 302 4.41 -30.73 9.76
C GLY A 302 3.66 -29.41 9.88
N LEU A 303 4.34 -28.34 10.36
CA LEU A 303 3.81 -26.99 10.38
C LEU A 303 4.24 -26.22 9.12
N SER A 304 3.28 -25.53 8.50
CA SER A 304 3.52 -24.61 7.40
C SER A 304 2.82 -23.27 7.63
N VAL A 305 3.38 -22.20 7.08
CA VAL A 305 2.86 -20.83 7.28
C VAL A 305 2.77 -20.10 5.95
N TYR A 306 1.60 -19.55 5.67
CA TYR A 306 1.33 -18.70 4.51
C TYR A 306 1.08 -17.26 4.94
N LYS A 307 1.87 -16.30 4.41
CA LYS A 307 1.67 -14.88 4.62
C LYS A 307 0.82 -14.30 3.51
N VAL A 308 -0.29 -13.66 3.88
CA VAL A 308 -1.15 -12.91 2.96
C VAL A 308 -0.83 -11.42 3.10
N ALA A 309 -0.23 -10.84 2.07
CA ALA A 309 0.02 -9.40 2.00
C ALA A 309 -1.21 -8.63 1.50
N MET A 310 -1.99 -9.23 0.60
CA MET A 310 -3.25 -8.69 0.08
C MET A 310 -4.40 -9.60 0.45
N PRO A 311 -5.19 -9.24 1.49
CA PRO A 311 -6.34 -10.04 1.91
C PRO A 311 -7.52 -9.98 0.92
N TRP A 312 -7.67 -8.87 0.20
CA TRP A 312 -8.72 -8.74 -0.82
C TRP A 312 -8.24 -7.95 -2.05
N PRO A 313 -8.53 -8.45 -3.28
CA PRO A 313 -9.04 -9.80 -3.53
C PRO A 313 -7.97 -10.85 -3.19
N LEU A 314 -8.37 -11.92 -2.52
CA LEU A 314 -7.43 -13.00 -2.20
C LEU A 314 -7.07 -13.75 -3.49
N GLU A 315 -5.79 -13.83 -3.78
CA GLU A 315 -5.26 -14.59 -4.91
C GLU A 315 -5.48 -16.10 -4.66
N PRO A 316 -6.31 -16.78 -5.47
CA PRO A 316 -6.78 -18.11 -5.11
C PRO A 316 -5.79 -19.25 -5.43
N GLU A 317 -4.94 -19.12 -6.46
CA GLU A 317 -4.08 -20.21 -6.90
C GLU A 317 -2.97 -20.51 -5.91
N GLY A 318 -2.30 -19.47 -5.40
CA GLY A 318 -1.21 -19.63 -4.44
C GLY A 318 -1.68 -20.24 -3.13
N ILE A 319 -2.81 -19.76 -2.59
CA ILE A 319 -3.34 -20.29 -1.32
C ILE A 319 -3.89 -21.71 -1.51
N THR A 320 -4.54 -22.01 -2.65
CA THR A 320 -5.02 -23.36 -2.95
C THR A 320 -3.86 -24.34 -3.06
N ALA A 321 -2.80 -23.97 -3.77
CA ALA A 321 -1.59 -24.80 -3.88
C ALA A 321 -0.89 -25.01 -2.51
N PHE A 322 -0.97 -24.05 -1.61
CA PHE A 322 -0.42 -24.16 -0.26
C PHE A 322 -1.23 -25.15 0.60
N ILE A 323 -2.56 -25.15 0.48
CA ILE A 323 -3.46 -26.00 1.27
C ILE A 323 -3.49 -27.44 0.72
N ALA A 324 -3.42 -27.62 -0.58
CA ALA A 324 -3.41 -28.95 -1.25
C ALA A 324 -2.16 -29.77 -0.90
#